data_aed09f054bfa592601a169806cce68dc
#
_entry.id   aed09f054bfa592601a169806cce68dc
#
_cell.length_a   1.000
_cell.length_b   1.000
_cell.length_c   1.000
_cell.angle_alpha   90.00
_cell.angle_beta   90.00
_cell.angle_gamma   90.00
#
_symmetry.space_group_name_H-M   'P 1'
#
loop_
_entity.id
_entity.type
_entity.pdbx_description
1 polymer ?
#
loop_
_entity_poly.entity_id
_entity_poly.type
_entity_poly.pdbx_seq_one_letter_code
_entity_poly.pdbx_strand_id
1 'polypeptide(L)'
;MPELPEVETTCRGIAPHIVGRRVLEVIVREPRLRWPVPGKLNQLMSGAQFLSVSRRAKYLLLETERGIVMVHLGMSGSLRIMPADTPPLFHDHIDVVLEDGRCLRYHDPRRFGSFHWLEAQQHPLLDHLGPEPLSEAFGGAYLYERSRGRRIPVKQFIMDGKVVVGVGNIYANEALFMAGIHPARAAGRVAKTRYEHLAIAIKQVLGDAIQQGGTTLRDFVGGDGSPGYFAQQLRVYGRSGQPCRHCLAALKEIRQGGRSTVMCPQCQR
;
A
#
# COMPACT_ATOMS: atom_id res chain seq x y z
N MET A 1 -2.96 -7.90 -1.04
CA MET A 1 -1.67 -7.18 -0.85
C MET A 1 -2.00 -5.78 -0.43
N PRO A 2 -1.52 -5.31 0.69
CA PRO A 2 -1.69 -3.90 1.10
C PRO A 2 -1.20 -2.95 0.02
N GLU A 3 -2.09 -2.04 -0.42
CA GLU A 3 -1.78 -0.95 -1.34
C GLU A 3 -1.66 0.35 -0.53
N LEU A 4 -1.60 1.51 -1.17
CA LEU A 4 -1.40 2.77 -0.45
C LEU A 4 -2.43 3.02 0.67
N PRO A 5 -3.75 2.83 0.47
CA PRO A 5 -4.72 3.07 1.52
C PRO A 5 -4.53 2.19 2.76
N GLU A 6 -4.21 0.91 2.59
CA GLU A 6 -3.99 -0.01 3.69
C GLU A 6 -2.73 0.36 4.49
N VAL A 7 -1.66 0.77 3.79
CA VAL A 7 -0.42 1.23 4.45
C VAL A 7 -0.65 2.56 5.17
N GLU A 8 -1.39 3.48 4.58
CA GLU A 8 -1.76 4.76 5.21
C GLU A 8 -2.63 4.54 6.46
N THR A 9 -3.60 3.63 6.38
CA THR A 9 -4.45 3.27 7.53
C THR A 9 -3.62 2.65 8.65
N THR A 10 -2.68 1.75 8.32
CA THR A 10 -1.74 1.20 9.31
C THR A 10 -0.89 2.31 9.93
N CYS A 11 -0.35 3.22 9.11
CA CYS A 11 0.43 4.37 9.56
C CYS A 11 -0.33 5.19 10.61
N ARG A 12 -1.57 5.59 10.27
CA ARG A 12 -2.46 6.37 11.17
C ARG A 12 -2.87 5.59 12.42
N GLY A 13 -3.10 4.28 12.28
CA GLY A 13 -3.52 3.43 13.38
C GLY A 13 -2.42 3.21 14.43
N ILE A 14 -1.15 3.07 14.02
CA ILE A 14 -0.05 2.82 14.95
C ILE A 14 0.56 4.10 15.52
N ALA A 15 0.54 5.21 14.78
CA ALA A 15 1.20 6.46 15.16
C ALA A 15 0.82 6.97 16.57
N PRO A 16 -0.47 7.05 16.97
CA PRO A 16 -0.86 7.54 18.30
C PRO A 16 -0.34 6.68 19.46
N HIS A 17 0.03 5.44 19.15
CA HIS A 17 0.45 4.47 20.15
C HIS A 17 1.95 4.39 20.34
N ILE A 18 2.75 4.74 19.32
CA ILE A 18 4.21 4.58 19.36
C ILE A 18 4.96 5.92 19.40
N VAL A 19 4.43 6.99 18.81
CA VAL A 19 5.09 8.30 18.82
C VAL A 19 5.26 8.80 20.25
N GLY A 20 6.47 9.24 20.57
CA GLY A 20 6.88 9.66 21.91
C GLY A 20 7.24 8.49 22.85
N ARG A 21 7.07 7.22 22.47
CA ARG A 21 7.43 6.06 23.29
C ARG A 21 8.84 5.59 23.01
N ARG A 22 9.50 5.05 24.06
CA ARG A 22 10.81 4.42 23.92
C ARG A 22 10.68 2.93 23.68
N VAL A 23 11.58 2.44 22.85
CA VAL A 23 11.75 1.01 22.58
C VAL A 23 12.55 0.39 23.75
N LEU A 24 12.01 -0.62 24.41
CA LEU A 24 12.75 -1.41 25.39
C LEU A 24 13.64 -2.42 24.67
N GLU A 25 13.05 -3.21 23.79
CA GLU A 25 13.75 -4.23 23.01
C GLU A 25 13.05 -4.53 21.70
N VAL A 26 13.77 -5.15 20.76
CA VAL A 26 13.22 -5.72 19.53
C VAL A 26 13.46 -7.22 19.51
N ILE A 27 12.40 -8.00 19.51
CA ILE A 27 12.45 -9.46 19.47
C ILE A 27 12.24 -9.91 18.02
N VAL A 28 13.26 -10.45 17.38
CA VAL A 28 13.20 -11.01 16.02
C VAL A 28 13.15 -12.53 16.13
N ARG A 29 11.98 -13.13 15.87
CA ARG A 29 11.77 -14.59 15.91
C ARG A 29 12.09 -15.24 14.56
N GLU A 30 11.78 -14.56 13.45
CA GLU A 30 12.07 -15.04 12.09
C GLU A 30 12.75 -13.91 11.28
N PRO A 31 14.06 -13.99 11.08
CA PRO A 31 14.80 -12.95 10.33
C PRO A 31 14.68 -13.12 8.81
N ARG A 32 14.20 -14.26 8.30
CA ARG A 32 14.15 -14.60 6.87
C ARG A 32 12.84 -14.10 6.25
N LEU A 33 12.65 -12.80 6.20
CA LEU A 33 11.62 -12.15 5.40
C LEU A 33 12.08 -12.07 3.93
N ARG A 34 11.36 -11.32 3.09
CA ARG A 34 11.76 -11.08 1.69
C ARG A 34 13.22 -10.57 1.57
N TRP A 35 13.62 -9.73 2.51
CA TRP A 35 14.98 -9.28 2.77
C TRP A 35 15.30 -9.67 4.21
N PRO A 36 16.51 -10.15 4.49
CA PRO A 36 16.89 -10.47 5.86
C PRO A 36 16.71 -9.26 6.78
N VAL A 37 16.10 -9.47 7.93
CA VAL A 37 16.00 -8.45 8.98
C VAL A 37 17.41 -8.12 9.47
N PRO A 38 17.79 -6.82 9.63
CA PRO A 38 19.10 -6.45 10.10
C PRO A 38 19.42 -7.11 11.45
N GLY A 39 20.51 -7.88 11.53
CA GLY A 39 20.88 -8.63 12.75
C GLY A 39 21.14 -7.75 13.98
N LYS A 40 21.45 -6.45 13.76
CA LYS A 40 21.67 -5.46 14.81
C LYS A 40 20.42 -4.62 15.13
N LEU A 41 19.23 -4.98 14.61
CA LEU A 41 18.04 -4.15 14.73
C LEU A 41 17.70 -3.87 16.20
N ASN A 42 17.81 -4.87 17.09
CA ASN A 42 17.60 -4.69 18.51
C ASN A 42 18.59 -3.65 19.10
N GLN A 43 19.88 -3.77 18.82
CA GLN A 43 20.90 -2.83 19.32
C GLN A 43 20.68 -1.39 18.82
N LEU A 44 20.23 -1.24 17.59
CA LEU A 44 19.99 0.06 16.96
C LEU A 44 18.75 0.75 17.55
N MET A 45 17.71 -0.02 17.90
CA MET A 45 16.43 0.52 18.34
C MET A 45 16.28 0.60 19.86
N SER A 46 16.93 -0.29 20.66
CA SER A 46 16.75 -0.32 22.12
C SER A 46 17.14 1.01 22.76
N GLY A 47 16.22 1.57 23.56
CA GLY A 47 16.34 2.87 24.19
C GLY A 47 16.03 4.07 23.28
N ALA A 48 15.85 3.88 21.98
CA ALA A 48 15.47 4.97 21.07
C ALA A 48 13.99 5.37 21.25
N GLN A 49 13.69 6.64 21.11
CA GLN A 49 12.32 7.17 21.11
C GLN A 49 11.80 7.31 19.70
N PHE A 50 10.55 6.88 19.44
CA PHE A 50 9.87 7.17 18.19
C PHE A 50 9.50 8.65 18.11
N LEU A 51 9.93 9.31 17.02
CA LEU A 51 9.68 10.72 16.75
C LEU A 51 8.46 10.92 15.85
N SER A 52 8.36 10.09 14.81
CA SER A 52 7.26 10.18 13.85
C SER A 52 6.97 8.84 13.19
N VAL A 53 5.76 8.72 12.62
CA VAL A 53 5.37 7.64 11.73
C VAL A 53 4.86 8.28 10.45
N SER A 54 5.46 7.94 9.34
CA SER A 54 5.08 8.45 8.02
C SER A 54 5.04 7.32 6.99
N ARG A 55 4.59 7.65 5.78
CA ARG A 55 4.52 6.71 4.67
C ARG A 55 5.17 7.30 3.42
N ARG A 56 5.93 6.48 2.71
CA ARG A 56 6.34 6.74 1.33
C ARG A 56 5.92 5.56 0.46
N ALA A 57 5.11 5.76 -0.57
CA ALA A 57 4.56 4.69 -1.39
C ALA A 57 3.81 3.64 -0.56
N LYS A 58 4.30 2.40 -0.54
CA LYS A 58 3.78 1.28 0.27
C LYS A 58 4.72 0.92 1.43
N TYR A 59 5.62 1.83 1.80
CA TYR A 59 6.54 1.69 2.93
C TYR A 59 6.10 2.57 4.09
N LEU A 60 6.08 2.00 5.29
CA LEU A 60 6.00 2.72 6.54
C LEU A 60 7.42 3.18 6.93
N LEU A 61 7.56 4.39 7.39
CA LEU A 61 8.79 4.99 7.90
C LEU A 61 8.57 5.33 9.36
N LEU A 62 9.16 4.53 10.24
CA LEU A 62 9.10 4.69 11.68
C LEU A 62 10.38 5.40 12.11
N GLU A 63 10.33 6.70 12.29
CA GLU A 63 11.48 7.54 12.62
C GLU A 63 11.75 7.51 14.12
N THR A 64 13.02 7.36 14.48
CA THR A 64 13.51 7.41 15.85
C THR A 64 14.63 8.44 15.98
N GLU A 65 15.06 8.75 17.20
CA GLU A 65 16.22 9.62 17.50
C GLU A 65 17.52 9.11 16.84
N ARG A 66 17.60 7.82 16.46
CA ARG A 66 18.84 7.19 15.98
C ARG A 66 18.82 6.82 14.51
N GLY A 67 17.65 6.83 13.87
CA GLY A 67 17.46 6.44 12.48
C GLY A 67 16.04 6.02 12.20
N ILE A 68 15.81 5.37 11.08
CA ILE A 68 14.46 5.06 10.57
C ILE A 68 14.33 3.56 10.35
N VAL A 69 13.26 2.97 10.87
CA VAL A 69 12.83 1.63 10.48
C VAL A 69 11.88 1.76 9.30
N MET A 70 12.30 1.29 8.13
CA MET A 70 11.44 1.21 6.95
C MET A 70 10.81 -0.17 6.86
N VAL A 71 9.48 -0.22 6.86
CA VAL A 71 8.70 -1.47 6.84
C VAL A 71 7.86 -1.56 5.58
N HIS A 72 7.91 -2.72 4.90
CA HIS A 72 6.99 -3.06 3.82
C HIS A 72 6.13 -4.26 4.25
N LEU A 73 4.81 -4.13 4.17
CA LEU A 73 3.89 -5.18 4.63
C LEU A 73 3.81 -6.41 3.71
N GLY A 74 4.43 -6.36 2.53
CA GLY A 74 4.40 -7.47 1.58
C GLY A 74 3.01 -7.73 1.01
N MET A 75 2.54 -8.96 1.11
CA MET A 75 1.22 -9.38 0.61
C MET A 75 0.21 -9.69 1.70
N SER A 76 0.67 -10.09 2.87
CA SER A 76 -0.14 -10.55 4.00
C SER A 76 0.33 -10.00 5.33
N GLY A 77 1.35 -9.13 5.32
CA GLY A 77 1.90 -8.54 6.53
C GLY A 77 0.96 -7.52 7.16
N SER A 78 0.97 -7.47 8.48
CA SER A 78 0.27 -6.48 9.29
C SER A 78 1.13 -6.06 10.48
N LEU A 79 0.95 -4.82 10.92
CA LEU A 79 1.51 -4.29 12.17
C LEU A 79 0.35 -4.00 13.11
N ARG A 80 0.44 -4.49 14.34
CA ARG A 80 -0.61 -4.35 15.36
C ARG A 80 -0.04 -3.91 16.68
N ILE A 81 -0.80 -3.09 17.40
CA ILE A 81 -0.50 -2.73 18.78
C ILE A 81 -1.24 -3.71 19.69
N MET A 82 -0.52 -4.28 20.65
CA MET A 82 -1.08 -5.20 21.63
C MET A 82 -0.24 -5.21 22.92
N PRO A 83 -0.74 -5.80 24.03
CA PRO A 83 0.09 -6.04 25.22
C PRO A 83 1.32 -6.89 24.89
N ALA A 84 2.47 -6.53 25.43
CA ALA A 84 3.74 -7.22 25.13
C ALA A 84 3.78 -8.66 25.64
N ASP A 85 3.03 -8.96 26.69
CA ASP A 85 2.88 -10.29 27.29
C ASP A 85 1.94 -11.22 26.51
N THR A 86 1.25 -10.71 25.49
CA THR A 86 0.40 -11.54 24.61
C THR A 86 1.24 -12.61 23.91
N PRO A 87 0.93 -13.91 24.09
CA PRO A 87 1.69 -14.98 23.44
C PRO A 87 1.76 -14.81 21.93
N PRO A 88 2.95 -14.97 21.31
CA PRO A 88 3.07 -14.83 19.86
C PRO A 88 2.45 -16.02 19.13
N LEU A 89 1.79 -15.74 18.00
CA LEU A 89 1.31 -16.75 17.06
C LEU A 89 2.43 -17.17 16.10
N PHE A 90 2.23 -18.28 15.39
CA PHE A 90 3.23 -18.90 14.51
C PHE A 90 3.84 -17.96 13.46
N HIS A 91 3.09 -16.94 12.99
CA HIS A 91 3.56 -15.98 12.00
C HIS A 91 3.87 -14.60 12.56
N ASP A 92 3.97 -14.46 13.87
CA ASP A 92 4.40 -13.24 14.55
C ASP A 92 5.95 -13.22 14.58
N HIS A 93 6.52 -12.49 13.64
CA HIS A 93 7.95 -12.58 13.34
C HIS A 93 8.80 -11.56 14.09
N ILE A 94 8.25 -10.37 14.38
CA ILE A 94 8.99 -9.29 15.04
C ILE A 94 8.06 -8.59 16.04
N ASP A 95 8.56 -8.37 17.26
CA ASP A 95 7.95 -7.47 18.24
C ASP A 95 8.90 -6.32 18.54
N VAL A 96 8.39 -5.10 18.48
CA VAL A 96 9.05 -3.90 19.02
C VAL A 96 8.35 -3.58 20.34
N VAL A 97 8.98 -3.95 21.45
CA VAL A 97 8.45 -3.78 22.80
C VAL A 97 8.66 -2.34 23.26
N LEU A 98 7.63 -1.71 23.80
CA LEU A 98 7.62 -0.32 24.24
C LEU A 98 7.69 -0.22 25.78
N GLU A 99 8.16 0.91 26.28
CA GLU A 99 8.30 1.20 27.70
C GLU A 99 7.00 1.14 28.52
N ASP A 100 5.84 1.26 27.84
CA ASP A 100 4.52 1.26 28.47
C ASP A 100 3.86 -0.14 28.54
N GLY A 101 4.62 -1.20 28.26
CA GLY A 101 4.13 -2.59 28.33
C GLY A 101 3.36 -3.06 27.10
N ARG A 102 3.31 -2.26 26.03
CA ARG A 102 2.76 -2.65 24.73
C ARG A 102 3.86 -3.09 23.78
N CYS A 103 3.48 -3.75 22.69
CA CYS A 103 4.38 -4.00 21.57
C CYS A 103 3.74 -3.66 20.24
N LEU A 104 4.56 -3.24 19.28
CA LEU A 104 4.21 -3.20 17.85
C LEU A 104 4.63 -4.56 17.27
N ARG A 105 3.65 -5.41 16.98
CA ARG A 105 3.84 -6.78 16.48
C ARG A 105 3.69 -6.86 14.98
N TYR A 106 4.68 -7.45 14.31
CA TYR A 106 4.64 -7.75 12.89
C TYR A 106 4.27 -9.20 12.63
N HIS A 107 3.12 -9.40 11.97
CA HIS A 107 2.59 -10.69 11.55
C HIS A 107 2.63 -10.80 10.03
N ASP A 108 3.23 -11.88 9.45
CA ASP A 108 3.28 -12.08 8.00
C ASP A 108 3.38 -13.56 7.60
N PRO A 109 2.25 -14.25 7.35
CA PRO A 109 2.24 -15.67 6.99
C PRO A 109 3.08 -16.02 5.76
N ARG A 110 3.22 -15.10 4.82
CA ARG A 110 3.91 -15.33 3.55
C ARG A 110 5.37 -14.87 3.56
N ARG A 111 5.79 -14.10 4.55
CA ARG A 111 7.14 -13.54 4.68
C ARG A 111 7.61 -12.72 3.47
N PHE A 112 6.67 -12.02 2.81
CA PHE A 112 6.95 -11.15 1.66
C PHE A 112 7.14 -9.69 2.04
N GLY A 113 7.03 -9.38 3.31
CA GLY A 113 7.35 -8.07 3.84
C GLY A 113 8.84 -7.90 4.10
N SER A 114 9.21 -6.74 4.60
CA SER A 114 10.61 -6.44 4.94
C SER A 114 10.72 -5.40 6.03
N PHE A 115 11.84 -5.47 6.76
CA PHE A 115 12.30 -4.47 7.72
C PHE A 115 13.70 -4.03 7.30
N HIS A 116 13.92 -2.73 7.21
CA HIS A 116 15.23 -2.14 6.92
C HIS A 116 15.54 -1.08 7.96
N TRP A 117 16.82 -0.94 8.29
CA TRP A 117 17.32 0.19 9.08
C TRP A 117 17.98 1.19 8.15
N LEU A 118 17.63 2.46 8.31
CA LEU A 118 18.17 3.56 7.54
C LEU A 118 18.74 4.61 8.50
N GLU A 119 19.92 5.11 8.20
CA GLU A 119 20.53 6.24 8.94
C GLU A 119 19.98 7.59 8.46
N ALA A 120 19.41 7.62 7.24
CA ALA A 120 18.76 8.78 6.64
C ALA A 120 17.58 8.31 5.77
N GLN A 121 16.71 9.25 5.33
CA GLN A 121 15.55 8.92 4.47
C GLN A 121 15.94 8.53 3.02
N GLN A 122 17.17 8.11 2.78
CA GLN A 122 17.67 7.66 1.49
C GLN A 122 17.82 6.15 1.48
N HIS A 123 17.22 5.50 0.49
CA HIS A 123 17.35 4.05 0.31
C HIS A 123 17.08 3.69 -1.15
N PRO A 124 17.85 2.76 -1.77
CA PRO A 124 17.69 2.38 -3.17
C PRO A 124 16.26 1.96 -3.56
N LEU A 125 15.48 1.41 -2.62
CA LEU A 125 14.07 1.06 -2.83
C LEU A 125 13.13 2.29 -2.90
N LEU A 126 13.56 3.47 -2.45
CA LEU A 126 12.80 4.71 -2.48
C LEU A 126 13.24 5.67 -3.60
N ASP A 127 14.49 5.59 -4.07
CA ASP A 127 15.12 6.57 -4.96
C ASP A 127 14.47 6.68 -6.34
N HIS A 128 13.89 5.58 -6.83
CA HIS A 128 13.29 5.52 -8.17
C HIS A 128 11.76 5.62 -8.15
N LEU A 129 11.16 5.94 -7.02
CA LEU A 129 9.72 6.02 -6.89
C LEU A 129 9.17 7.30 -7.52
N GLY A 130 8.08 7.16 -8.27
CA GLY A 130 7.30 8.27 -8.81
C GLY A 130 6.62 9.12 -7.72
N PRO A 131 5.85 10.13 -8.09
CA PRO A 131 5.15 11.00 -7.16
C PRO A 131 4.07 10.26 -6.34
N GLU A 132 3.78 10.79 -5.17
CA GLU A 132 2.60 10.40 -4.38
C GLU A 132 1.33 10.80 -5.13
N PRO A 133 0.35 9.88 -5.28
CA PRO A 133 -0.84 10.15 -6.08
C PRO A 133 -1.74 11.25 -5.50
N LEU A 134 -1.66 11.52 -4.20
CA LEU A 134 -2.45 12.56 -3.54
C LEU A 134 -1.74 13.92 -3.48
N SER A 135 -0.49 14.01 -3.96
CA SER A 135 0.26 15.27 -3.99
C SER A 135 -0.11 16.14 -5.21
N GLU A 136 0.33 17.39 -5.18
CA GLU A 136 0.19 18.32 -6.31
C GLU A 136 1.08 17.94 -7.50
N ALA A 137 2.21 17.28 -7.26
CA ALA A 137 3.12 16.79 -8.29
C ALA A 137 2.50 15.72 -9.22
N PHE A 138 1.38 15.10 -8.81
CA PHE A 138 0.67 14.10 -9.59
C PHE A 138 -0.59 14.69 -10.25
N GLY A 139 -0.71 14.53 -11.57
CA GLY A 139 -1.87 15.00 -12.33
C GLY A 139 -1.93 14.42 -13.73
N GLY A 140 -2.98 14.79 -14.48
CA GLY A 140 -3.23 14.28 -15.84
C GLY A 140 -2.14 14.67 -16.83
N ALA A 141 -1.63 15.90 -16.77
CA ALA A 141 -0.53 16.37 -17.62
C ALA A 141 0.73 15.52 -17.39
N TYR A 142 1.11 15.29 -16.13
CA TYR A 142 2.23 14.42 -15.76
C TYR A 142 2.07 13.00 -16.35
N LEU A 143 0.90 12.37 -16.15
CA LEU A 143 0.64 11.03 -16.69
C LEU A 143 0.70 11.02 -18.21
N TYR A 144 0.14 12.03 -18.87
CA TYR A 144 0.17 12.16 -20.31
C TYR A 144 1.60 12.21 -20.84
N GLU A 145 2.44 13.07 -20.32
CA GLU A 145 3.85 13.20 -20.72
C GLU A 145 4.64 11.91 -20.50
N ARG A 146 4.50 11.29 -19.31
CA ARG A 146 5.17 10.03 -18.97
C ARG A 146 4.74 8.85 -19.83
N SER A 147 3.52 8.92 -20.41
CA SER A 147 2.95 7.84 -21.25
C SER A 147 3.41 7.88 -22.70
N ARG A 148 3.96 9.00 -23.17
CA ARG A 148 4.29 9.12 -24.61
C ARG A 148 5.27 8.04 -25.07
N GLY A 149 4.97 7.46 -26.24
CA GLY A 149 5.75 6.34 -26.80
C GLY A 149 5.55 4.98 -26.09
N ARG A 150 4.81 4.91 -24.97
CA ARG A 150 4.61 3.67 -24.23
C ARG A 150 3.55 2.78 -24.90
N ARG A 151 3.93 1.55 -25.22
CA ARG A 151 3.03 0.53 -25.82
C ARG A 151 2.39 -0.38 -24.78
N ILE A 152 2.86 -0.37 -23.54
CA ILE A 152 2.31 -1.17 -22.45
C ILE A 152 0.85 -0.79 -22.15
N PRO A 153 0.02 -1.71 -21.66
CA PRO A 153 -1.33 -1.41 -21.20
C PRO A 153 -1.36 -0.31 -20.14
N VAL A 154 -2.35 0.59 -20.24
CA VAL A 154 -2.48 1.72 -19.31
C VAL A 154 -2.60 1.25 -17.84
N LYS A 155 -3.23 0.10 -17.60
CA LYS A 155 -3.29 -0.48 -16.26
C LYS A 155 -1.88 -0.80 -15.70
N GLN A 156 -1.04 -1.45 -16.51
CA GLN A 156 0.34 -1.74 -16.10
C GLN A 156 1.17 -0.47 -15.91
N PHE A 157 0.94 0.53 -16.78
CA PHE A 157 1.59 1.83 -16.71
C PHE A 157 1.31 2.54 -15.38
N ILE A 158 0.06 2.64 -14.93
CA ILE A 158 -0.28 3.30 -13.65
C ILE A 158 0.03 2.44 -12.42
N MET A 159 0.29 1.15 -12.59
CA MET A 159 0.75 0.26 -11.52
C MET A 159 2.28 0.23 -11.37
N ASP A 160 3.02 0.85 -12.27
CA ASP A 160 4.47 0.99 -12.17
C ASP A 160 4.80 2.07 -11.12
N GLY A 161 5.45 1.66 -10.04
CA GLY A 161 5.87 2.58 -8.96
C GLY A 161 6.81 3.69 -9.40
N LYS A 162 7.45 3.59 -10.58
CA LYS A 162 8.25 4.67 -11.17
C LYS A 162 7.38 5.73 -11.87
N VAL A 163 6.14 5.41 -12.17
CA VAL A 163 5.17 6.34 -12.76
C VAL A 163 4.33 7.02 -11.67
N VAL A 164 3.70 6.23 -10.83
CA VAL A 164 2.96 6.72 -9.66
C VAL A 164 3.00 5.66 -8.58
N VAL A 165 3.24 6.07 -7.35
CA VAL A 165 3.35 5.13 -6.26
C VAL A 165 1.99 4.72 -5.70
N GLY A 166 1.95 3.60 -5.01
CA GLY A 166 0.82 3.20 -4.18
C GLY A 166 -0.36 2.58 -4.91
N VAL A 167 -0.55 2.85 -6.20
CA VAL A 167 -1.62 2.26 -7.01
C VAL A 167 -1.29 0.80 -7.30
N GLY A 168 -2.09 -0.11 -6.77
CA GLY A 168 -1.94 -1.53 -7.03
C GLY A 168 -3.11 -2.08 -7.85
N ASN A 169 -3.34 -3.40 -7.76
CA ASN A 169 -4.30 -4.07 -8.63
C ASN A 169 -5.75 -3.66 -8.37
N ILE A 170 -6.11 -3.45 -7.10
CA ILE A 170 -7.47 -3.06 -6.71
C ILE A 170 -7.79 -1.68 -7.27
N TYR A 171 -6.99 -0.71 -6.86
CA TYR A 171 -7.26 0.69 -7.16
C TYR A 171 -7.00 1.06 -8.63
N ALA A 172 -6.12 0.34 -9.34
CA ALA A 172 -5.98 0.49 -10.79
C ALA A 172 -7.25 0.05 -11.56
N ASN A 173 -7.89 -1.07 -11.16
CA ASN A 173 -9.16 -1.49 -11.76
C ASN A 173 -10.25 -0.43 -11.51
N GLU A 174 -10.40 0.01 -10.27
CA GLU A 174 -11.43 0.98 -9.88
C GLU A 174 -11.24 2.33 -10.58
N ALA A 175 -10.02 2.88 -10.57
CA ALA A 175 -9.73 4.17 -11.20
C ALA A 175 -9.94 4.15 -12.72
N LEU A 176 -9.54 3.06 -13.40
CA LEU A 176 -9.76 2.90 -14.84
C LEU A 176 -11.24 2.75 -15.19
N PHE A 177 -12.03 2.10 -14.33
CA PHE A 177 -13.48 2.03 -14.50
C PHE A 177 -14.10 3.42 -14.34
N MET A 178 -13.74 4.17 -13.30
CA MET A 178 -14.24 5.53 -13.08
C MET A 178 -13.89 6.48 -14.23
N ALA A 179 -12.68 6.34 -14.79
CA ALA A 179 -12.24 7.13 -15.95
C ALA A 179 -12.78 6.62 -17.29
N GLY A 180 -13.53 5.52 -17.33
CA GLY A 180 -14.07 4.90 -18.53
C GLY A 180 -13.01 4.35 -19.49
N ILE A 181 -11.78 4.07 -19.03
CA ILE A 181 -10.65 3.66 -19.87
C ILE A 181 -10.52 2.13 -19.86
N HIS A 182 -10.44 1.55 -21.07
CA HIS A 182 -10.17 0.11 -21.21
C HIS A 182 -8.76 -0.22 -20.68
N PRO A 183 -8.61 -1.15 -19.74
CA PRO A 183 -7.33 -1.41 -19.04
C PRO A 183 -6.21 -1.88 -19.96
N ALA A 184 -6.55 -2.52 -21.10
CA ALA A 184 -5.56 -2.98 -22.09
C ALA A 184 -5.20 -1.92 -23.15
N ARG A 185 -5.80 -0.73 -23.14
CA ARG A 185 -5.42 0.34 -24.05
C ARG A 185 -3.95 0.68 -23.85
N ALA A 186 -3.19 0.82 -24.96
CA ALA A 186 -1.79 1.24 -24.86
C ALA A 186 -1.69 2.63 -24.20
N ALA A 187 -0.83 2.79 -23.21
CA ALA A 187 -0.71 4.03 -22.45
C ALA A 187 -0.46 5.24 -23.35
N GLY A 188 0.44 5.11 -24.35
CA GLY A 188 0.72 6.18 -25.30
C GLY A 188 -0.45 6.57 -26.22
N ARG A 189 -1.52 5.78 -26.28
CA ARG A 189 -2.74 6.06 -27.07
C ARG A 189 -3.89 6.67 -26.26
N VAL A 190 -3.70 6.90 -24.97
CA VAL A 190 -4.69 7.59 -24.13
C VAL A 190 -4.54 9.10 -24.33
N ALA A 191 -5.64 9.79 -24.64
CA ALA A 191 -5.67 11.24 -24.86
C ALA A 191 -5.41 12.01 -23.54
N LYS A 192 -4.92 13.25 -23.65
CA LYS A 192 -4.60 14.12 -22.52
C LYS A 192 -5.79 14.30 -21.57
N THR A 193 -6.95 14.65 -22.11
CA THR A 193 -8.19 14.83 -21.35
C THR A 193 -8.59 13.57 -20.56
N ARG A 194 -8.38 12.39 -21.14
CA ARG A 194 -8.65 11.12 -20.45
C ARG A 194 -7.64 10.84 -19.32
N TYR A 195 -6.40 11.29 -19.45
CA TYR A 195 -5.44 11.24 -18.36
C TYR A 195 -5.79 12.22 -17.23
N GLU A 196 -6.38 13.37 -17.55
CA GLU A 196 -6.91 14.30 -16.53
C GLU A 196 -8.01 13.63 -15.71
N HIS A 197 -8.98 12.98 -16.35
CA HIS A 197 -10.01 12.21 -15.68
C HIS A 197 -9.43 11.02 -14.89
N LEU A 198 -8.43 10.33 -15.43
CA LEU A 198 -7.79 9.21 -14.74
C LEU A 198 -7.04 9.65 -13.48
N ALA A 199 -6.34 10.77 -13.53
CA ALA A 199 -5.64 11.31 -12.36
C ALA A 199 -6.63 11.70 -11.25
N ILE A 200 -7.76 12.33 -11.61
CA ILE A 200 -8.84 12.65 -10.66
C ILE A 200 -9.42 11.35 -10.07
N ALA A 201 -9.70 10.35 -10.91
CA ALA A 201 -10.23 9.06 -10.46
C ALA A 201 -9.27 8.32 -9.51
N ILE A 202 -7.95 8.36 -9.78
CA ILE A 202 -6.94 7.78 -8.90
C ILE A 202 -6.95 8.49 -7.53
N LYS A 203 -6.92 9.83 -7.52
CA LYS A 203 -6.97 10.61 -6.27
C LYS A 203 -8.23 10.30 -5.48
N GLN A 204 -9.37 10.27 -6.13
CA GLN A 204 -10.66 10.04 -5.50
C GLN A 204 -10.74 8.63 -4.90
N VAL A 205 -10.47 7.57 -5.68
CA VAL A 205 -10.61 6.20 -5.18
C VAL A 205 -9.65 5.89 -4.03
N LEU A 206 -8.42 6.44 -4.07
CA LEU A 206 -7.47 6.28 -2.97
C LEU A 206 -7.88 7.09 -1.74
N GLY A 207 -8.35 8.33 -1.92
CA GLY A 207 -8.86 9.16 -0.82
C GLY A 207 -10.05 8.53 -0.11
N ASP A 208 -11.05 8.07 -0.87
CA ASP A 208 -12.24 7.39 -0.35
C ASP A 208 -11.84 6.12 0.43
N ALA A 209 -10.91 5.34 -0.13
CA ALA A 209 -10.42 4.13 0.51
C ALA A 209 -9.71 4.42 1.84
N ILE A 210 -8.88 5.46 1.91
CA ILE A 210 -8.20 5.88 3.15
C ILE A 210 -9.23 6.29 4.22
N GLN A 211 -10.24 7.08 3.83
CA GLN A 211 -11.30 7.52 4.77
C GLN A 211 -12.07 6.36 5.37
N GLN A 212 -12.19 5.24 4.65
CA GLN A 212 -12.90 4.03 5.08
C GLN A 212 -12.00 2.95 5.69
N GLY A 213 -10.77 3.29 6.04
CA GLY A 213 -9.84 2.36 6.67
C GLY A 213 -9.27 1.29 5.73
N GLY A 214 -9.30 1.53 4.41
CA GLY A 214 -8.80 0.60 3.40
C GLY A 214 -9.80 -0.52 3.05
N THR A 215 -9.35 -1.42 2.18
CA THR A 215 -10.11 -2.61 1.76
C THR A 215 -9.75 -3.78 2.65
N THR A 216 -10.70 -4.35 3.39
CA THR A 216 -10.46 -5.62 4.07
C THR A 216 -10.40 -6.73 3.03
N LEU A 217 -9.19 -7.13 2.66
CA LEU A 217 -8.93 -8.43 2.06
C LEU A 217 -8.66 -9.42 3.20
N ARG A 218 -8.89 -10.72 2.96
CA ARG A 218 -8.84 -11.80 3.97
C ARG A 218 -7.68 -11.74 4.97
N ASP A 219 -6.60 -11.05 4.61
CA ASP A 219 -5.34 -11.07 5.35
C ASP A 219 -4.94 -9.70 5.94
N PHE A 220 -5.77 -8.65 5.80
CA PHE A 220 -5.43 -7.31 6.29
C PHE A 220 -6.41 -6.83 7.37
N VAL A 221 -5.83 -6.37 8.48
CA VAL A 221 -6.55 -5.71 9.59
C VAL A 221 -5.78 -4.43 9.90
N GLY A 222 -6.48 -3.36 10.24
CA GLY A 222 -5.86 -2.09 10.65
C GLY A 222 -4.89 -2.25 11.82
N GLY A 223 -4.06 -1.24 12.08
CA GLY A 223 -3.10 -1.25 13.20
C GLY A 223 -3.76 -1.42 14.58
N ASP A 224 -5.04 -1.07 14.70
CA ASP A 224 -5.90 -1.26 15.86
C ASP A 224 -6.69 -2.59 15.86
N GLY A 225 -6.47 -3.44 14.84
CA GLY A 225 -7.21 -4.69 14.67
C GLY A 225 -8.56 -4.55 13.95
N SER A 226 -8.98 -3.35 13.58
CA SER A 226 -10.27 -3.14 12.91
C SER A 226 -10.24 -3.50 11.42
N PRO A 227 -11.33 -4.06 10.85
CA PRO A 227 -11.43 -4.33 9.43
C PRO A 227 -11.68 -3.03 8.64
N GLY A 228 -11.14 -2.94 7.43
CA GLY A 228 -11.50 -1.87 6.49
C GLY A 228 -12.83 -2.14 5.79
N TYR A 229 -13.58 -1.10 5.47
CA TYR A 229 -14.93 -1.22 4.90
C TYR A 229 -15.02 -0.90 3.41
N PHE A 230 -13.94 -0.46 2.77
CA PHE A 230 -13.96 -0.05 1.36
C PHE A 230 -14.32 -1.18 0.38
N ALA A 231 -14.13 -2.45 0.77
CA ALA A 231 -14.50 -3.60 -0.07
C ALA A 231 -15.97 -3.59 -0.53
N GLN A 232 -16.87 -3.02 0.28
CA GLN A 232 -18.30 -2.93 -0.03
C GLN A 232 -18.59 -1.91 -1.15
N GLN A 233 -17.68 -1.01 -1.44
CA GLN A 233 -17.82 0.05 -2.45
C GLN A 233 -17.16 -0.27 -3.80
N LEU A 234 -16.45 -1.40 -3.91
CA LEU A 234 -15.78 -1.78 -5.16
C LEU A 234 -16.78 -1.89 -6.31
N ARG A 235 -16.46 -1.20 -7.41
CA ARG A 235 -17.30 -1.12 -8.61
C ARG A 235 -17.08 -2.29 -9.54
N VAL A 236 -15.83 -2.71 -9.71
CA VAL A 236 -15.43 -3.79 -10.64
C VAL A 236 -14.52 -4.84 -10.04
N TYR A 237 -13.58 -4.48 -9.17
CA TYR A 237 -12.61 -5.44 -8.63
C TYR A 237 -13.31 -6.55 -7.82
N GLY A 238 -12.98 -7.83 -8.15
CA GLY A 238 -13.60 -9.00 -7.52
C GLY A 238 -15.05 -9.28 -7.93
N ARG A 239 -15.58 -8.57 -8.92
CA ARG A 239 -16.99 -8.66 -9.34
C ARG A 239 -17.17 -9.23 -10.75
N SER A 240 -16.23 -10.05 -11.22
CA SER A 240 -16.33 -10.72 -12.53
C SER A 240 -17.66 -11.47 -12.67
N GLY A 241 -18.31 -11.32 -13.83
CA GLY A 241 -19.62 -11.91 -14.13
C GLY A 241 -20.83 -11.19 -13.53
N GLN A 242 -20.64 -10.31 -12.54
CA GLN A 242 -21.73 -9.52 -11.94
C GLN A 242 -22.14 -8.36 -12.85
N PRO A 243 -23.37 -7.82 -12.69
CA PRO A 243 -23.80 -6.66 -13.44
C PRO A 243 -22.98 -5.42 -13.05
N CYS A 244 -22.62 -4.63 -14.06
CA CYS A 244 -22.01 -3.31 -13.88
C CYS A 244 -22.99 -2.40 -13.11
N ARG A 245 -22.52 -1.69 -12.10
CA ARG A 245 -23.36 -0.78 -11.30
C ARG A 245 -23.85 0.45 -12.08
N HIS A 246 -23.25 0.72 -13.26
CA HIS A 246 -23.60 1.88 -14.08
C HIS A 246 -24.52 1.52 -15.27
N CYS A 247 -24.22 0.44 -16.03
CA CYS A 247 -24.92 0.10 -17.26
C CYS A 247 -25.53 -1.32 -17.26
N LEU A 248 -25.44 -2.06 -16.18
CA LEU A 248 -25.95 -3.41 -15.96
C LEU A 248 -25.33 -4.51 -16.85
N ALA A 249 -24.45 -4.19 -17.79
CA ALA A 249 -23.72 -5.19 -18.57
C ALA A 249 -22.86 -6.06 -17.68
N ALA A 250 -22.74 -7.35 -18.01
CA ALA A 250 -21.88 -8.28 -17.25
C ALA A 250 -20.43 -7.84 -17.30
N LEU A 251 -19.81 -7.70 -16.12
CA LEU A 251 -18.38 -7.38 -15.98
C LEU A 251 -17.54 -8.55 -16.51
N LYS A 252 -16.51 -8.23 -17.28
CA LYS A 252 -15.58 -9.20 -17.87
C LYS A 252 -14.26 -9.19 -17.12
N GLU A 253 -13.64 -10.36 -17.02
CA GLU A 253 -12.30 -10.52 -16.49
C GLU A 253 -11.33 -10.89 -17.60
N ILE A 254 -10.18 -10.24 -17.60
CA ILE A 254 -9.02 -10.57 -18.44
C ILE A 254 -7.78 -10.69 -17.53
N ARG A 255 -6.76 -11.38 -18.00
CA ARG A 255 -5.49 -11.50 -17.27
C ARG A 255 -4.44 -10.58 -17.91
N GLN A 256 -3.87 -9.67 -17.11
CA GLN A 256 -2.83 -8.74 -17.56
C GLN A 256 -1.64 -8.76 -16.60
N GLY A 257 -0.44 -9.04 -17.10
CA GLY A 257 0.76 -9.13 -16.26
C GLY A 257 0.62 -10.12 -15.10
N GLY A 258 -0.04 -11.26 -15.35
CA GLY A 258 -0.29 -12.28 -14.32
C GLY A 258 -1.39 -11.95 -13.30
N ARG A 259 -2.09 -10.80 -13.43
CA ARG A 259 -3.09 -10.30 -12.46
C ARG A 259 -4.49 -10.24 -13.07
N SER A 260 -5.49 -10.55 -12.25
CA SER A 260 -6.89 -10.36 -12.58
C SER A 260 -7.18 -8.89 -12.88
N THR A 261 -7.90 -8.64 -13.97
CA THR A 261 -8.32 -7.31 -14.43
C THR A 261 -9.79 -7.38 -14.77
N VAL A 262 -10.63 -6.78 -13.96
CA VAL A 262 -12.09 -6.76 -14.17
C VAL A 262 -12.50 -5.41 -14.76
N MET A 263 -13.34 -5.45 -15.79
CA MET A 263 -13.79 -4.26 -16.50
C MET A 263 -15.22 -4.38 -17.00
N CYS A 264 -15.84 -3.24 -17.24
CA CYS A 264 -17.11 -3.17 -17.97
C CYS A 264 -16.86 -3.00 -19.47
N PRO A 265 -17.32 -3.93 -20.33
CA PRO A 265 -17.09 -3.85 -21.78
C PRO A 265 -17.84 -2.70 -22.46
N GLN A 266 -18.85 -2.11 -21.82
CA GLN A 266 -19.60 -0.97 -22.36
C GLN A 266 -19.08 0.37 -21.85
N CYS A 267 -18.77 0.48 -20.55
CA CYS A 267 -18.33 1.74 -19.94
C CYS A 267 -16.86 2.07 -20.23
N GLN A 268 -16.01 1.06 -20.46
CA GLN A 268 -14.55 1.26 -20.63
C GLN A 268 -14.15 1.03 -22.10
N ARG A 269 -13.70 2.11 -22.75
CA ARG A 269 -13.32 2.11 -24.17
C ARG A 269 -11.87 2.55 -24.38
#